data_7382578c055ab341ee70fbb38f6a2153
#
_entry.id   7382578c055ab341ee70fbb38f6a2153
#
_cell.length_a   1.000
_cell.length_b   1.000
_cell.length_c   1.000
_cell.angle_alpha   90.00
_cell.angle_beta   90.00
_cell.angle_gamma   90.00
#
_symmetry.space_group_name_H-M   'P 1'
#
loop_
_entity.id
_entity.type
_entity.pdbx_description
1 polymer ?
#
loop_
_entity_poly.entity_id
_entity_poly.type
_entity_poly.pdbx_seq_one_letter_code
_entity_poly.pdbx_strand_id
1 'polypeptide(L)'
;MIAQRLPQPQILRNLFADLPRCIQAVYERIEDMFLSELSTGVALATRSGGTGVRVDVGFAEKNKFGHGVKAWDAEDATPLDDIQLVYDKAMEDQNTITTCYLDDYTIKLLGKNKQVRAQFAFNQGIAIDSDSNIPILSFEQIASIFRNKWQTNLVRVARTIKTEINGKKGTHNPWAKGHMTFTCYDNLGDLFWT
;
A
#
# COMPACT_ATOMS: atom_id res chain seq x y z
N MET A 1 29.48 -15.31 41.66
CA MET A 1 29.34 -14.98 40.21
C MET A 1 30.40 -13.99 39.86
N ILE A 2 31.44 -14.38 39.11
CA ILE A 2 32.48 -13.46 38.63
C ILE A 2 31.89 -12.70 37.47
N ALA A 3 31.59 -11.41 37.65
CA ALA A 3 31.20 -10.54 36.54
C ALA A 3 32.38 -10.49 35.56
N GLN A 4 32.23 -11.14 34.40
CA GLN A 4 33.21 -10.98 33.32
C GLN A 4 33.21 -9.52 32.89
N ARG A 5 34.29 -8.81 33.24
CA ARG A 5 34.53 -7.47 32.71
C ARG A 5 34.85 -7.58 31.22
N LEU A 6 33.87 -7.23 30.38
CA LEU A 6 34.12 -7.10 28.96
C LEU A 6 35.22 -6.06 28.70
N PRO A 7 36.13 -6.28 27.74
CA PRO A 7 37.12 -5.27 27.35
C PRO A 7 36.46 -3.97 26.95
N GLN A 8 37.08 -2.83 27.35
CA GLN A 8 36.55 -1.48 27.05
C GLN A 8 36.09 -1.28 25.60
N PRO A 9 36.80 -1.76 24.56
CA PRO A 9 36.34 -1.61 23.18
C PRO A 9 35.00 -2.35 22.87
N GLN A 10 34.74 -3.47 23.56
CA GLN A 10 33.47 -4.18 23.41
C GLN A 10 32.32 -3.47 24.11
N ILE A 11 32.56 -2.86 25.25
CA ILE A 11 31.57 -2.03 25.96
C ILE A 11 31.17 -0.84 25.11
N LEU A 12 32.15 -0.11 24.55
CA LEU A 12 31.91 1.01 23.64
C LEU A 12 31.15 0.59 22.38
N ARG A 13 31.57 -0.51 21.76
CA ARG A 13 30.87 -1.04 20.57
C ARG A 13 29.42 -1.40 20.84
N ASN A 14 29.13 -2.00 21.99
CA ASN A 14 27.76 -2.33 22.39
C ASN A 14 26.95 -1.09 22.72
N LEU A 15 27.55 -0.09 23.37
CA LEU A 15 26.90 1.16 23.75
C LEU A 15 26.52 2.00 22.50
N PHE A 16 27.38 2.01 21.48
CA PHE A 16 27.12 2.72 20.23
C PHE A 16 26.38 1.87 19.18
N ALA A 17 26.20 0.55 19.39
CA ALA A 17 25.46 -0.28 18.47
C ALA A 17 23.96 0.07 18.40
N ASP A 18 23.42 0.67 19.45
CA ASP A 18 21.99 1.03 19.50
C ASP A 18 21.70 2.38 18.82
N LEU A 19 22.69 3.24 18.65
CA LEU A 19 22.49 4.54 17.99
C LEU A 19 21.98 4.42 16.54
N PRO A 20 22.57 3.59 15.66
CA PRO A 20 22.03 3.37 14.32
C PRO A 20 20.61 2.80 14.33
N ARG A 21 20.30 1.92 15.30
CA ARG A 21 18.94 1.36 15.46
C ARG A 21 17.92 2.41 15.85
N CYS A 22 18.28 3.33 16.74
CA CYS A 22 17.41 4.45 17.11
C CYS A 22 17.12 5.36 15.92
N ILE A 23 18.12 5.67 15.11
CA ILE A 23 17.96 6.47 13.89
C ILE A 23 17.04 5.73 12.90
N GLN A 24 17.31 4.44 12.66
CA GLN A 24 16.49 3.64 11.77
C GLN A 24 15.03 3.55 12.25
N ALA A 25 14.79 3.43 13.56
CA ALA A 25 13.44 3.39 14.12
C ALA A 25 12.64 4.69 13.85
N VAL A 26 13.33 5.84 13.81
CA VAL A 26 12.70 7.11 13.43
C VAL A 26 12.26 7.07 11.96
N TYR A 27 13.12 6.61 11.05
CA TYR A 27 12.78 6.48 9.64
C TYR A 27 11.64 5.48 9.42
N GLU A 28 11.66 4.33 10.10
CA GLU A 28 10.57 3.35 10.03
C GLU A 28 9.25 3.95 10.54
N ARG A 29 9.29 4.82 11.56
CA ARG A 29 8.10 5.50 12.05
C ARG A 29 7.56 6.53 11.05
N ILE A 30 8.43 7.26 10.38
CA ILE A 30 8.04 8.21 9.33
C ILE A 30 7.40 7.45 8.15
N GLU A 31 8.01 6.34 7.74
CA GLU A 31 7.49 5.47 6.69
C GLU A 31 6.10 4.90 7.06
N ASP A 32 5.91 4.47 8.32
CA ASP A 32 4.64 4.00 8.86
C ASP A 32 3.54 5.07 8.75
N MET A 33 3.85 6.28 9.18
CA MET A 33 2.92 7.40 9.09
C MET A 33 2.60 7.75 7.65
N PHE A 34 3.59 7.82 6.77
CA PHE A 34 3.43 8.15 5.36
C PHE A 34 2.56 7.11 4.61
N LEU A 35 2.82 5.81 4.81
CA LEU A 35 2.03 4.75 4.17
C LEU A 35 0.60 4.69 4.71
N SER A 36 0.41 4.91 6.02
CA SER A 36 -0.93 5.02 6.60
C SER A 36 -1.70 6.19 6.02
N GLU A 37 -1.04 7.35 5.91
CA GLU A 37 -1.59 8.58 5.35
C GLU A 37 -1.94 8.41 3.87
N LEU A 38 -1.04 7.84 3.08
CA LEU A 38 -1.25 7.59 1.66
C LEU A 38 -2.43 6.65 1.40
N SER A 39 -2.66 5.66 2.29
CA SER A 39 -3.76 4.70 2.13
C SER A 39 -5.10 5.16 2.69
N THR A 40 -5.11 6.01 3.73
CA THR A 40 -6.34 6.40 4.44
C THR A 40 -6.61 7.90 4.43
N GLY A 41 -5.63 8.74 4.06
CA GLY A 41 -5.68 10.18 4.20
C GLY A 41 -5.38 10.69 5.61
N VAL A 42 -5.05 9.79 6.56
CA VAL A 42 -4.84 10.14 7.96
C VAL A 42 -3.59 9.45 8.49
N ALA A 43 -2.66 10.23 9.04
CA ALA A 43 -1.55 9.72 9.83
C ALA A 43 -1.80 9.92 11.33
N LEU A 44 -1.53 8.88 12.11
CA LEU A 44 -1.66 8.91 13.56
C LEU A 44 -0.26 8.80 14.20
N ALA A 45 0.22 9.89 14.78
CA ALA A 45 1.40 9.87 15.63
C ALA A 45 0.98 9.65 17.09
N THR A 46 0.69 8.40 17.46
CA THR A 46 0.33 8.05 18.84
C THR A 46 1.56 7.92 19.71
N ARG A 47 1.56 8.58 20.88
CA ARG A 47 2.56 8.42 21.90
C ARG A 47 2.13 7.31 22.87
N SER A 48 3.10 6.55 23.40
CA SER A 48 2.85 5.64 24.54
C SER A 48 2.27 6.45 25.70
N GLY A 49 0.96 6.28 26.00
CA GLY A 49 0.26 7.07 27.02
C GLY A 49 -1.01 7.79 26.55
N GLY A 50 -1.42 7.63 25.30
CA GLY A 50 -2.78 7.98 24.85
C GLY A 50 -2.97 9.37 24.23
N THR A 51 -2.03 10.29 24.32
CA THR A 51 -2.07 11.57 23.59
C THR A 51 -1.33 11.43 22.28
N GLY A 52 -2.05 11.51 21.16
CA GLY A 52 -1.46 11.43 19.82
C GLY A 52 -1.77 12.68 18.99
N VAL A 53 -0.95 12.96 18.01
CA VAL A 53 -1.24 13.94 16.97
C VAL A 53 -1.87 13.19 15.79
N ARG A 54 -3.03 13.65 15.36
CA ARG A 54 -3.67 13.21 14.12
C ARG A 54 -3.36 14.25 13.05
N VAL A 55 -2.73 13.81 11.98
CA VAL A 55 -2.52 14.61 10.78
C VAL A 55 -3.50 14.12 9.73
N ASP A 56 -4.31 15.01 9.18
CA ASP A 56 -5.26 14.72 8.12
C ASP A 56 -4.81 15.50 6.88
N VAL A 57 -4.49 14.79 5.80
CA VAL A 57 -4.07 15.39 4.52
C VAL A 57 -5.24 16.07 3.82
N GLY A 58 -6.47 15.79 4.25
CA GLY A 58 -7.65 16.41 3.69
C GLY A 58 -7.98 15.97 2.28
N PHE A 59 -7.88 14.68 1.98
CA PHE A 59 -8.37 14.16 0.69
C PHE A 59 -9.80 14.62 0.46
N ALA A 60 -10.04 15.29 -0.66
CA ALA A 60 -11.36 15.76 -1.00
C ALA A 60 -12.35 14.59 -1.05
N GLU A 61 -13.53 14.73 -0.45
CA GLU A 61 -14.53 13.66 -0.42
C GLU A 61 -14.93 13.18 -1.82
N LYS A 62 -14.93 14.08 -2.81
CA LYS A 62 -15.18 13.75 -4.21
C LYS A 62 -14.15 12.77 -4.83
N ASN A 63 -12.98 12.64 -4.22
CA ASN A 63 -11.89 11.78 -4.67
C ASN A 63 -11.80 10.49 -3.84
N LYS A 64 -12.75 10.25 -2.93
CA LYS A 64 -12.85 9.02 -2.16
C LYS A 64 -13.92 8.12 -2.79
N PHE A 65 -13.49 7.01 -3.34
CA PHE A 65 -14.36 6.03 -3.97
C PHE A 65 -14.50 4.81 -3.07
N GLY A 66 -15.74 4.34 -2.87
CA GLY A 66 -16.00 3.02 -2.31
C GLY A 66 -15.94 1.96 -3.42
N HIS A 67 -16.10 0.68 -3.04
CA HIS A 67 -16.47 -0.34 -4.03
C HIS A 67 -17.82 0.06 -4.66
N GLY A 68 -18.03 -0.30 -5.92
CA GLY A 68 -19.28 0.01 -6.62
C GLY A 68 -20.50 -0.71 -6.02
N VAL A 69 -21.36 -1.26 -6.86
CA VAL A 69 -22.60 -1.93 -6.41
C VAL A 69 -22.31 -3.17 -5.55
N LYS A 70 -21.16 -3.85 -5.77
CA LYS A 70 -20.77 -5.08 -5.10
C LYS A 70 -19.34 -5.04 -4.62
N ALA A 71 -19.12 -5.59 -3.44
CA ALA A 71 -17.77 -5.77 -2.92
C ALA A 71 -16.95 -6.70 -3.83
N TRP A 72 -15.65 -6.46 -3.98
CA TRP A 72 -14.80 -7.14 -4.96
C TRP A 72 -14.52 -8.63 -4.66
N ASP A 73 -14.92 -9.12 -3.49
CA ASP A 73 -14.92 -10.53 -3.14
C ASP A 73 -16.16 -11.29 -3.65
N ALA A 74 -17.19 -10.58 -4.13
CA ALA A 74 -18.36 -11.19 -4.74
C ALA A 74 -18.02 -11.78 -6.11
N GLU A 75 -18.67 -12.89 -6.47
CA GLU A 75 -18.40 -13.63 -7.71
C GLU A 75 -18.67 -12.83 -8.99
N ASP A 76 -19.66 -11.95 -8.93
CA ASP A 76 -20.13 -11.12 -10.03
C ASP A 76 -19.72 -9.62 -9.86
N ALA A 77 -18.70 -9.34 -9.07
CA ALA A 77 -18.13 -8.01 -8.94
C ALA A 77 -17.42 -7.57 -10.22
N THR A 78 -17.50 -6.27 -10.51
CA THR A 78 -16.90 -5.64 -11.71
C THR A 78 -15.85 -4.60 -11.31
N PRO A 79 -14.70 -5.01 -10.72
CA PRO A 79 -13.70 -4.07 -10.22
C PRO A 79 -13.07 -3.18 -11.29
N LEU A 80 -13.00 -3.62 -12.56
CA LEU A 80 -12.46 -2.78 -13.63
C LEU A 80 -13.40 -1.62 -13.98
N ASP A 81 -14.71 -1.79 -13.79
CA ASP A 81 -15.68 -0.72 -14.00
C ASP A 81 -15.59 0.30 -12.86
N ASP A 82 -15.46 -0.17 -11.61
CA ASP A 82 -15.24 0.70 -10.45
C ASP A 82 -13.94 1.51 -10.59
N ILE A 83 -12.87 0.87 -11.05
CA ILE A 83 -11.60 1.54 -11.33
C ILE A 83 -11.74 2.53 -12.49
N GLN A 84 -12.52 2.20 -13.52
CA GLN A 84 -12.77 3.11 -14.64
C GLN A 84 -13.41 4.42 -14.16
N LEU A 85 -14.35 4.38 -13.21
CA LEU A 85 -14.96 5.59 -12.64
C LEU A 85 -13.92 6.53 -12.00
N VAL A 86 -12.86 5.98 -11.39
CA VAL A 86 -11.76 6.78 -10.83
C VAL A 86 -11.00 7.51 -11.93
N TYR A 87 -10.71 6.83 -13.04
CA TYR A 87 -10.03 7.45 -14.19
C TYR A 87 -10.89 8.49 -14.88
N ASP A 88 -12.19 8.21 -15.05
CA ASP A 88 -13.14 9.16 -15.65
C ASP A 88 -13.22 10.42 -14.80
N LYS A 89 -13.27 10.27 -13.48
CA LYS A 89 -13.27 11.41 -12.56
C LYS A 89 -11.96 12.20 -12.58
N ALA A 90 -10.83 11.52 -12.66
CA ALA A 90 -9.55 12.18 -12.80
C ALA A 90 -9.47 12.99 -14.09
N MET A 91 -9.98 12.45 -15.21
CA MET A 91 -10.07 13.17 -16.49
C MET A 91 -10.97 14.40 -16.42
N GLU A 92 -12.15 14.30 -15.77
CA GLU A 92 -13.03 15.46 -15.53
C GLU A 92 -12.31 16.57 -14.76
N ASP A 93 -11.50 16.19 -13.77
CA ASP A 93 -10.72 17.13 -12.95
C ASP A 93 -9.39 17.55 -13.64
N GLN A 94 -9.17 17.19 -14.91
CA GLN A 94 -7.95 17.45 -15.71
C GLN A 94 -6.67 16.88 -15.12
N ASN A 95 -6.77 15.77 -14.42
CA ASN A 95 -5.67 15.03 -13.83
C ASN A 95 -5.38 13.76 -14.63
N THR A 96 -4.08 13.43 -14.77
CA THR A 96 -3.65 12.17 -15.38
C THR A 96 -3.05 11.29 -14.31
N ILE A 97 -3.65 10.12 -14.09
CA ILE A 97 -3.14 9.14 -13.13
C ILE A 97 -1.94 8.43 -13.75
N THR A 98 -0.79 8.46 -13.08
CA THR A 98 0.45 7.80 -13.50
C THR A 98 0.73 6.53 -12.73
N THR A 99 0.39 6.51 -11.44
CA THR A 99 0.73 5.41 -10.55
C THR A 99 -0.46 5.01 -9.66
N CYS A 100 -0.61 3.71 -9.45
CA CYS A 100 -1.60 3.13 -8.55
C CYS A 100 -0.90 2.24 -7.53
N TYR A 101 -1.10 2.52 -6.25
CA TYR A 101 -0.58 1.76 -5.11
C TYR A 101 -1.67 0.85 -4.54
N LEU A 102 -1.33 -0.40 -4.24
CA LEU A 102 -2.28 -1.37 -3.68
C LEU A 102 -1.57 -2.44 -2.83
N ASP A 103 -2.34 -3.06 -1.96
CA ASP A 103 -1.85 -4.14 -1.08
C ASP A 103 -2.02 -5.54 -1.69
N ASP A 104 -1.41 -6.53 -1.06
CA ASP A 104 -1.49 -7.94 -1.45
C ASP A 104 -2.92 -8.50 -1.41
N TYR A 105 -3.76 -7.97 -0.54
CA TYR A 105 -5.16 -8.41 -0.44
C TYR A 105 -5.94 -8.00 -1.69
N THR A 106 -5.81 -6.76 -2.11
CA THR A 106 -6.43 -6.23 -3.33
C THR A 106 -5.92 -6.95 -4.58
N ILE A 107 -4.59 -7.21 -4.66
CA ILE A 107 -4.00 -8.00 -5.76
C ILE A 107 -4.65 -9.38 -5.85
N LYS A 108 -4.85 -10.06 -4.72
CA LYS A 108 -5.50 -11.39 -4.69
C LYS A 108 -6.96 -11.33 -5.13
N LEU A 109 -7.70 -10.29 -4.75
CA LEU A 109 -9.08 -10.10 -5.20
C LEU A 109 -9.14 -9.89 -6.71
N LEU A 110 -8.35 -8.96 -7.25
CA LEU A 110 -8.27 -8.68 -8.68
C LEU A 110 -7.87 -9.94 -9.47
N GLY A 111 -6.85 -10.68 -9.01
CA GLY A 111 -6.38 -11.87 -9.71
C GLY A 111 -7.40 -13.02 -9.78
N LYS A 112 -8.32 -13.10 -8.82
CA LYS A 112 -9.40 -14.11 -8.79
C LYS A 112 -10.64 -13.68 -9.58
N ASN A 113 -10.85 -12.39 -9.78
CA ASN A 113 -12.07 -11.85 -10.35
C ASN A 113 -12.22 -12.25 -11.82
N LYS A 114 -13.45 -12.63 -12.20
CA LYS A 114 -13.78 -13.10 -13.57
C LYS A 114 -13.56 -12.02 -14.63
N GLN A 115 -13.98 -10.78 -14.36
CA GLN A 115 -13.83 -9.66 -15.29
C GLN A 115 -12.36 -9.36 -15.58
N VAL A 116 -11.51 -9.36 -14.56
CA VAL A 116 -10.07 -9.09 -14.70
C VAL A 116 -9.38 -10.19 -15.50
N ARG A 117 -9.73 -11.46 -15.24
CA ARG A 117 -9.22 -12.61 -15.99
C ARG A 117 -9.66 -12.58 -17.45
N ALA A 118 -10.93 -12.26 -17.70
CA ALA A 118 -11.45 -12.13 -19.07
C ALA A 118 -10.74 -11.00 -19.83
N GLN A 119 -10.51 -9.85 -19.20
CA GLN A 119 -9.75 -8.74 -19.79
C GLN A 119 -8.32 -9.15 -20.13
N PHE A 120 -7.65 -9.90 -19.26
CA PHE A 120 -6.31 -10.41 -19.55
C PHE A 120 -6.30 -11.36 -20.75
N ALA A 121 -7.23 -12.33 -20.80
CA ALA A 121 -7.34 -13.26 -21.91
C ALA A 121 -7.60 -12.53 -23.23
N PHE A 122 -8.48 -11.55 -23.24
CA PHE A 122 -8.75 -10.70 -24.40
C PHE A 122 -7.48 -9.99 -24.89
N ASN A 123 -6.70 -9.40 -23.96
CA ASN A 123 -5.46 -8.72 -24.30
C ASN A 123 -4.38 -9.65 -24.87
N GLN A 124 -4.43 -10.94 -24.54
CA GLN A 124 -3.53 -11.98 -25.05
C GLN A 124 -4.05 -12.68 -26.32
N GLY A 125 -5.25 -12.32 -26.80
CA GLY A 125 -5.87 -12.98 -27.95
C GLY A 125 -6.29 -14.44 -27.67
N ILE A 126 -6.47 -14.80 -26.39
CA ILE A 126 -6.92 -16.12 -25.97
C ILE A 126 -8.44 -16.17 -26.12
N ALA A 127 -8.96 -17.12 -26.91
CA ALA A 127 -10.39 -17.35 -27.01
C ALA A 127 -10.93 -17.85 -25.66
N ILE A 128 -11.91 -17.14 -25.10
CA ILE A 128 -12.58 -17.52 -23.86
C ILE A 128 -13.73 -18.46 -24.22
N ASP A 129 -13.47 -19.75 -24.14
CA ASP A 129 -14.48 -20.77 -24.50
C ASP A 129 -15.34 -21.21 -23.30
N SER A 130 -14.91 -20.94 -22.09
CA SER A 130 -15.68 -21.04 -20.84
C SER A 130 -14.92 -20.42 -19.68
N ASP A 131 -15.65 -19.87 -18.71
CA ASP A 131 -15.13 -19.18 -17.50
C ASP A 131 -14.13 -19.99 -16.64
N SER A 132 -14.02 -21.30 -16.88
CA SER A 132 -13.33 -22.24 -16.00
C SER A 132 -11.83 -22.40 -16.26
N ASN A 133 -11.29 -21.93 -17.39
CA ASN A 133 -9.92 -22.27 -17.81
C ASN A 133 -8.87 -21.17 -17.64
N ILE A 134 -9.26 -19.98 -17.20
CA ILE A 134 -8.26 -18.91 -16.98
C ILE A 134 -7.73 -19.01 -15.55
N PRO A 135 -6.41 -19.23 -15.37
CA PRO A 135 -5.82 -19.32 -14.02
C PRO A 135 -5.91 -17.99 -13.27
N ILE A 136 -5.70 -18.04 -11.95
CA ILE A 136 -5.58 -16.84 -11.12
C ILE A 136 -4.39 -16.03 -11.63
N LEU A 137 -4.61 -14.72 -11.86
CA LEU A 137 -3.59 -13.86 -12.42
C LEU A 137 -2.53 -13.49 -11.39
N SER A 138 -1.28 -13.44 -11.84
CA SER A 138 -0.16 -12.91 -11.08
C SER A 138 -0.18 -11.37 -11.05
N PHE A 139 0.61 -10.77 -10.17
CA PHE A 139 0.77 -9.32 -10.09
C PHE A 139 1.18 -8.70 -11.45
N GLU A 140 2.16 -9.29 -12.12
CA GLU A 140 2.65 -8.79 -13.41
C GLU A 140 1.58 -8.83 -14.51
N GLN A 141 0.72 -9.84 -14.50
CA GLN A 141 -0.40 -9.95 -15.43
C GLN A 141 -1.46 -8.88 -15.17
N ILE A 142 -1.76 -8.60 -13.90
CA ILE A 142 -2.66 -7.50 -13.52
C ILE A 142 -2.03 -6.16 -13.91
N ALA A 143 -0.74 -5.94 -13.62
CA ALA A 143 -0.02 -4.74 -13.98
C ALA A 143 -0.02 -4.50 -15.51
N SER A 144 0.03 -5.55 -16.31
CA SER A 144 -0.10 -5.44 -17.77
C SER A 144 -1.46 -4.92 -18.22
N ILE A 145 -2.55 -5.29 -17.52
CA ILE A 145 -3.89 -4.77 -17.80
C ILE A 145 -3.93 -3.27 -17.55
N PHE A 146 -3.42 -2.81 -16.38
CA PHE A 146 -3.39 -1.38 -16.01
C PHE A 146 -2.56 -0.56 -17.01
N ARG A 147 -1.40 -1.08 -17.41
CA ARG A 147 -0.53 -0.43 -18.39
C ARG A 147 -1.19 -0.32 -19.75
N ASN A 148 -1.84 -1.39 -20.22
CA ASN A 148 -2.47 -1.42 -21.54
C ASN A 148 -3.74 -0.58 -21.60
N LYS A 149 -4.57 -0.60 -20.54
CA LYS A 149 -5.85 0.09 -20.53
C LYS A 149 -5.74 1.56 -20.14
N TRP A 150 -4.90 1.89 -19.15
CA TRP A 150 -4.83 3.23 -18.56
C TRP A 150 -3.44 3.87 -18.57
N GLN A 151 -2.43 3.18 -19.12
CA GLN A 151 -1.03 3.61 -19.12
C GLN A 151 -0.48 3.90 -17.71
N THR A 152 -1.03 3.24 -16.70
CA THR A 152 -0.71 3.45 -15.29
C THR A 152 0.25 2.39 -14.78
N ASN A 153 1.23 2.81 -14.00
CA ASN A 153 2.15 1.93 -13.30
C ASN A 153 1.50 1.39 -12.01
N LEU A 154 1.56 0.07 -11.82
CA LEU A 154 1.02 -0.58 -10.64
C LEU A 154 2.14 -0.85 -9.64
N VAL A 155 1.99 -0.38 -8.41
CA VAL A 155 2.98 -0.53 -7.34
C VAL A 155 2.40 -1.34 -6.19
N ARG A 156 3.06 -2.45 -5.88
CA ARG A 156 2.68 -3.31 -4.77
C ARG A 156 3.27 -2.77 -3.46
N VAL A 157 2.43 -2.49 -2.48
CA VAL A 157 2.84 -2.10 -1.13
C VAL A 157 2.75 -3.32 -0.21
N ALA A 158 3.91 -3.91 0.09
CA ALA A 158 4.03 -5.11 0.93
C ALA A 158 4.90 -4.84 2.18
N ARG A 159 4.89 -3.61 2.69
CA ARG A 159 5.70 -3.21 3.83
C ARG A 159 5.10 -3.71 5.14
N THR A 160 5.94 -4.36 5.96
CA THR A 160 5.59 -4.76 7.33
C THR A 160 6.62 -4.18 8.29
N ILE A 161 6.15 -3.49 9.32
CA ILE A 161 6.99 -2.84 10.33
C ILE A 161 6.94 -3.67 11.61
N LYS A 162 8.10 -3.83 12.25
CA LYS A 162 8.20 -4.49 13.56
C LYS A 162 7.96 -3.47 14.64
N THR A 163 7.05 -3.76 15.56
CA THR A 163 6.74 -2.91 16.70
C THR A 163 7.04 -3.65 17.99
N GLU A 164 7.46 -2.92 19.01
CA GLU A 164 7.62 -3.44 20.37
C GLU A 164 6.91 -2.50 21.33
N ILE A 165 5.86 -3.01 21.99
CA ILE A 165 5.07 -2.26 22.98
C ILE A 165 5.09 -3.05 24.29
N ASN A 166 5.58 -2.45 25.35
CA ASN A 166 5.68 -3.06 26.68
C ASN A 166 6.43 -4.42 26.65
N GLY A 167 7.53 -4.51 25.88
CA GLY A 167 8.33 -5.73 25.75
C GLY A 167 7.70 -6.82 24.89
N LYS A 168 6.51 -6.61 24.32
CA LYS A 168 5.87 -7.53 23.38
C LYS A 168 6.17 -7.11 21.96
N LYS A 169 6.77 -8.03 21.20
CA LYS A 169 7.06 -7.85 19.77
C LYS A 169 5.82 -8.16 18.95
N GLY A 170 5.51 -7.27 18.03
CA GLY A 170 4.43 -7.41 17.06
C GLY A 170 4.87 -7.03 15.66
N THR A 171 4.02 -7.28 14.68
CA THR A 171 4.18 -6.79 13.30
C THR A 171 2.94 -5.98 12.93
N HIS A 172 3.15 -4.89 12.24
CA HIS A 172 2.11 -3.99 11.78
C HIS A 172 2.29 -3.73 10.28
N ASN A 173 1.20 -3.75 9.54
CA ASN A 173 1.18 -3.30 8.15
C ASN A 173 0.62 -1.87 8.12
N PRO A 174 1.41 -0.87 7.72
CA PRO A 174 0.97 0.52 7.70
C PRO A 174 -0.08 0.80 6.62
N TRP A 175 -0.12 -0.01 5.57
CA TRP A 175 -1.11 0.14 4.50
C TRP A 175 -2.47 -0.41 4.93
N ALA A 176 -3.53 0.37 4.77
CA ALA A 176 -4.88 -0.07 5.07
C ALA A 176 -5.32 -1.18 4.10
N LYS A 177 -5.80 -2.29 4.66
CA LYS A 177 -6.20 -3.46 3.89
C LYS A 177 -7.34 -3.15 2.92
N GLY A 178 -7.15 -3.51 1.66
CA GLY A 178 -8.17 -3.33 0.63
C GLY A 178 -8.24 -1.90 0.07
N HIS A 179 -7.27 -1.06 0.37
CA HIS A 179 -7.21 0.29 -0.16
C HIS A 179 -6.33 0.35 -1.41
N MET A 180 -6.76 1.19 -2.35
CA MET A 180 -6.00 1.56 -3.54
C MET A 180 -5.86 3.08 -3.57
N THR A 181 -4.66 3.55 -3.87
CA THR A 181 -4.38 4.99 -3.98
C THR A 181 -3.83 5.28 -5.36
N PHE A 182 -4.46 6.24 -6.03
CA PHE A 182 -4.10 6.69 -7.37
C PHE A 182 -3.41 8.04 -7.28
N THR A 183 -2.27 8.18 -7.94
CA THR A 183 -1.48 9.41 -7.93
C THR A 183 -1.18 9.89 -9.34
N CYS A 184 -1.11 11.22 -9.48
CA CYS A 184 -0.81 11.88 -10.75
C CYS A 184 0.69 12.20 -10.90
N TYR A 185 1.45 12.08 -9.80
CA TYR A 185 2.87 12.40 -9.74
C TYR A 185 3.64 11.29 -9.04
N ASP A 186 4.89 11.07 -9.44
CA ASP A 186 5.79 10.10 -8.80
C ASP A 186 6.39 10.67 -7.50
N ASN A 187 6.60 11.99 -7.43
CA ASN A 187 6.98 12.66 -6.20
C ASN A 187 5.73 13.15 -5.46
N LEU A 188 5.45 12.56 -4.32
CA LEU A 188 4.28 12.86 -3.48
C LEU A 188 4.56 13.94 -2.43
N GLY A 189 5.80 14.40 -2.33
CA GLY A 189 6.21 15.45 -1.40
C GLY A 189 7.64 15.27 -0.89
N ASP A 190 8.10 16.25 -0.16
CA ASP A 190 9.43 16.28 0.43
C ASP A 190 9.33 16.32 1.96
N LEU A 191 10.26 15.65 2.64
CA LEU A 191 10.36 15.67 4.09
C LEU A 191 11.37 16.73 4.52
N PHE A 192 10.90 17.73 5.26
CA PHE A 192 11.76 18.76 5.82
C PHE A 192 11.96 18.54 7.31
N TRP A 193 13.21 18.69 7.77
CA TRP A 193 13.57 18.69 9.18
C TRP A 193 13.71 20.15 9.66
N THR A 194 13.02 20.50 10.72
CA THR A 194 13.12 21.80 11.39
C THR A 194 13.75 21.66 12.77
#